data_cd6a427469c11201ba1f499513bfb240
#
_entry.id   cd6a427469c11201ba1f499513bfb240
#
_cell.length_a   1.000
_cell.length_b   1.000
_cell.length_c   1.000
_cell.angle_alpha   90.00
_cell.angle_beta   90.00
_cell.angle_gamma   90.00
#
_symmetry.space_group_name_H-M   'P 1'
#
loop_
_entity.id
_entity.type
_entity.pdbx_description
1 polymer ?
#
loop_
_entity_poly.entity_id
_entity_poly.type
_entity_poly.pdbx_seq_one_letter_code
_entity_poly.pdbx_strand_id
1 'polypeptide(L)'
;MKTIIYTVIAIMSCITIASCDDTTDSIGNSLTDNMDMLKVTTDTFNVATRSIVADSVLSRSTTGYLGKIRDIETGNYITGDFMAQFSTLENYKLPEKDSIVSLQDGEVIADSCSIRLFYTDYYGDSLATMNITAYEMNEPMKEGVKYYSNFDPIAEGLIRNDGMKVNKTYTLTDLSISDEDRADESSYTPNIKINLNKPYTDKNGVTYNNYGTYIMRMYYEDPDRFKNSYNFIHEVCPGFYFKTNDGIGSMAYITVSQLNIYFRYLNDSTYVGTTSFSATEEVLQTTNISNDKQNIADLANDNTCTYLKTPAGIFTEITLPVDEITENHSNDTINTAKISLTRINNNTHDEYSLSAPSTLLMIPKDSLYTFFENGDNVDYKKSFIATYSSSTNQYTFNNISGMIT
;
A
#
# COMPACT_ATOMS: atom_id res chain seq x y z
N MET A 1 -30.65 -64.83 13.50
CA MET A 1 -30.47 -64.14 12.22
C MET A 1 -29.57 -62.89 12.37
N LYS A 2 -29.80 -61.99 13.33
CA LYS A 2 -28.93 -60.79 13.52
C LYS A 2 -27.48 -61.13 13.85
N THR A 3 -27.21 -62.13 14.67
CA THR A 3 -25.88 -62.56 15.08
C THR A 3 -25.03 -63.07 13.91
N ILE A 4 -25.66 -63.81 12.98
CA ILE A 4 -24.99 -64.36 11.79
C ILE A 4 -24.59 -63.23 10.83
N ILE A 5 -25.41 -62.17 10.72
CA ILE A 5 -25.12 -61.00 9.87
C ILE A 5 -23.91 -60.23 10.41
N TYR A 6 -23.81 -60.03 11.73
CA TYR A 6 -22.66 -59.38 12.33
C TYR A 6 -21.36 -60.18 12.21
N THR A 7 -21.43 -61.48 12.27
CA THR A 7 -20.28 -62.36 12.07
C THR A 7 -19.80 -62.36 10.63
N VAL A 8 -20.71 -62.32 9.66
CA VAL A 8 -20.36 -62.21 8.23
C VAL A 8 -19.77 -60.86 7.90
N ILE A 9 -20.31 -59.77 8.48
CA ILE A 9 -19.75 -58.41 8.30
C ILE A 9 -18.35 -58.30 8.94
N ALA A 10 -18.13 -58.88 10.11
CA ALA A 10 -16.82 -58.89 10.76
C ALA A 10 -15.79 -59.70 9.98
N ILE A 11 -16.15 -60.83 9.42
CA ILE A 11 -15.27 -61.64 8.57
C ILE A 11 -14.95 -60.94 7.23
N MET A 12 -15.95 -60.24 6.65
CA MET A 12 -15.77 -59.49 5.41
C MET A 12 -14.87 -58.23 5.62
N SER A 13 -14.96 -57.62 6.81
CA SER A 13 -14.08 -56.51 7.20
C SER A 13 -12.62 -56.95 7.45
N CYS A 14 -12.40 -58.17 7.91
CA CYS A 14 -11.02 -58.70 8.10
C CYS A 14 -10.35 -59.08 6.78
N ILE A 15 -11.11 -59.38 5.73
CA ILE A 15 -10.55 -59.77 4.42
C ILE A 15 -10.05 -58.54 3.64
N THR A 16 -10.59 -57.34 3.91
CA THR A 16 -10.16 -56.11 3.24
C THR A 16 -8.91 -55.48 3.77
N ILE A 17 -8.36 -55.97 4.89
CA ILE A 17 -7.09 -55.44 5.48
C ILE A 17 -5.87 -56.28 5.07
N ALA A 18 -6.06 -57.42 4.38
CA ALA A 18 -4.98 -58.30 3.98
C ALA A 18 -4.55 -58.15 2.50
N SER A 19 -5.02 -57.09 1.81
CA SER A 19 -4.61 -56.81 0.43
C SER A 19 -3.71 -55.58 0.34
N CYS A 20 -2.57 -55.64 1.03
CA CYS A 20 -1.36 -54.92 0.62
C CYS A 20 -0.31 -56.03 0.38
N ASP A 21 -0.36 -56.58 -0.80
CA ASP A 21 0.70 -57.47 -1.24
C ASP A 21 1.80 -56.66 -1.95
N ASP A 22 2.98 -56.68 -1.39
CA ASP A 22 4.23 -56.05 -1.92
C ASP A 22 4.69 -56.66 -3.25
N THR A 23 3.86 -57.48 -3.88
CA THR A 23 4.25 -58.20 -5.11
C THR A 23 4.20 -57.33 -6.37
N THR A 24 3.57 -56.16 -6.35
CA THR A 24 3.60 -55.23 -7.49
C THR A 24 4.95 -54.49 -7.63
N ASP A 25 5.63 -54.30 -6.52
CA ASP A 25 6.96 -53.65 -6.53
C ASP A 25 8.03 -54.60 -7.15
N SER A 26 7.87 -55.91 -6.94
CA SER A 26 8.83 -56.89 -7.51
C SER A 26 8.57 -57.18 -8.99
N ILE A 27 7.37 -56.98 -9.52
CA ILE A 27 7.06 -57.15 -10.94
C ILE A 27 7.54 -55.94 -11.76
N GLY A 28 7.44 -54.71 -11.19
CA GLY A 28 8.00 -53.50 -11.80
C GLY A 28 9.52 -53.53 -11.90
N ASN A 29 10.20 -54.01 -10.87
CA ASN A 29 11.64 -54.13 -10.80
C ASN A 29 12.24 -55.22 -11.72
N SER A 30 11.42 -56.16 -12.19
CA SER A 30 11.89 -57.22 -13.12
C SER A 30 11.72 -56.86 -14.60
N LEU A 31 11.06 -55.74 -14.90
CA LEU A 31 10.77 -55.27 -16.26
C LEU A 31 11.62 -54.05 -16.66
N THR A 32 12.27 -53.39 -15.71
CA THR A 32 13.22 -52.30 -15.98
C THR A 32 14.63 -52.75 -15.68
N ASP A 33 15.51 -52.72 -16.68
CA ASP A 33 16.97 -52.85 -16.46
C ASP A 33 17.38 -51.83 -15.39
N ASN A 34 18.39 -52.19 -14.56
CA ASN A 34 18.97 -51.33 -13.51
C ASN A 34 19.44 -49.93 -14.00
N MET A 35 19.31 -49.65 -15.28
CA MET A 35 19.66 -48.37 -15.91
C MET A 35 18.52 -47.34 -15.90
N ASP A 36 17.27 -47.74 -15.61
CA ASP A 36 16.09 -46.85 -15.60
C ASP A 36 15.64 -46.43 -14.18
N MET A 37 16.37 -46.82 -13.13
CA MET A 37 16.08 -46.42 -11.77
C MET A 37 16.49 -44.95 -11.54
N LEU A 38 15.50 -44.08 -11.46
CA LEU A 38 15.72 -42.68 -11.04
C LEU A 38 16.31 -42.70 -9.61
N LYS A 39 17.55 -42.33 -9.45
CA LYS A 39 18.18 -42.18 -8.14
C LYS A 39 17.87 -40.78 -7.61
N VAL A 40 17.03 -40.69 -6.59
CA VAL A 40 16.74 -39.43 -5.89
C VAL A 40 17.61 -39.33 -4.65
N THR A 41 18.36 -38.26 -4.52
CA THR A 41 19.14 -37.92 -3.33
C THR A 41 18.66 -36.60 -2.75
N THR A 42 18.83 -36.42 -1.45
CA THR A 42 18.46 -35.18 -0.74
C THR A 42 19.65 -34.72 0.09
N ASP A 43 20.02 -33.45 -0.08
CA ASP A 43 21.07 -32.80 0.69
C ASP A 43 20.54 -31.50 1.34
N THR A 44 21.28 -31.05 2.35
CA THR A 44 20.96 -29.82 3.07
C THR A 44 22.18 -28.91 3.14
N PHE A 45 22.01 -27.66 2.76
CA PHE A 45 23.05 -26.65 2.68
C PHE A 45 22.75 -25.48 3.62
N ASN A 46 23.77 -24.85 4.16
CA ASN A 46 23.65 -23.65 4.96
C ASN A 46 23.56 -22.43 4.05
N VAL A 47 22.58 -21.57 4.29
CA VAL A 47 22.44 -20.28 3.62
C VAL A 47 22.93 -19.17 4.52
N ALA A 48 23.63 -18.18 3.96
CA ALA A 48 24.00 -16.98 4.66
C ALA A 48 22.90 -15.92 4.49
N THR A 49 22.61 -15.21 5.57
CA THR A 49 21.63 -14.10 5.56
C THR A 49 22.24 -12.85 6.18
N ARG A 50 21.84 -11.69 5.67
CA ARG A 50 22.16 -10.39 6.28
C ARG A 50 21.04 -9.38 6.04
N SER A 51 20.95 -8.40 6.92
CA SER A 51 20.11 -7.24 6.69
C SER A 51 20.74 -6.27 5.71
N ILE A 52 19.97 -5.76 4.76
CA ILE A 52 20.39 -4.70 3.85
C ILE A 52 19.44 -3.51 3.98
N VAL A 53 20.01 -2.31 4.02
CA VAL A 53 19.20 -1.08 4.02
C VAL A 53 18.59 -0.88 2.64
N ALA A 54 17.29 -0.61 2.61
CA ALA A 54 16.53 -0.27 1.42
C ALA A 54 15.85 1.08 1.66
N ASP A 55 16.53 2.16 1.33
CA ASP A 55 16.09 3.54 1.62
C ASP A 55 14.79 3.92 0.91
N SER A 56 14.45 3.24 -0.17
CA SER A 56 13.27 3.55 -0.97
C SER A 56 12.71 2.33 -1.69
N VAL A 57 11.42 2.39 -1.98
CA VAL A 57 10.70 1.47 -2.87
C VAL A 57 9.85 2.30 -3.82
N LEU A 58 9.45 1.70 -4.95
CA LEU A 58 8.51 2.35 -5.85
C LEU A 58 7.20 2.66 -5.10
N SER A 59 6.77 3.92 -5.12
CA SER A 59 5.70 4.41 -4.26
C SER A 59 4.43 4.86 -5.00
N ARG A 60 4.33 4.60 -6.30
CA ARG A 60 3.11 4.85 -7.04
C ARG A 60 2.01 3.93 -6.52
N SER A 61 1.03 4.50 -5.84
CA SER A 61 -0.05 3.76 -5.19
C SER A 61 -1.32 4.58 -5.15
N THR A 62 -2.46 3.92 -5.20
CA THR A 62 -3.77 4.54 -4.97
C THR A 62 -4.11 4.68 -3.49
N THR A 63 -3.30 4.08 -2.60
CA THR A 63 -3.43 4.23 -1.15
C THR A 63 -2.34 5.14 -0.62
N GLY A 64 -2.74 6.24 0.01
CA GLY A 64 -1.85 7.14 0.73
C GLY A 64 -1.67 6.72 2.18
N TYR A 65 -0.44 6.75 2.69
CA TYR A 65 -0.18 6.55 4.12
C TYR A 65 0.04 7.92 4.78
N LEU A 66 -0.74 8.22 5.83
CA LEU A 66 -0.67 9.52 6.49
C LEU A 66 -0.65 9.35 8.01
N GLY A 67 0.42 9.80 8.63
CA GLY A 67 0.59 9.73 10.08
C GLY A 67 1.99 9.32 10.51
N LYS A 68 2.14 9.04 11.81
CA LYS A 68 3.39 8.63 12.41
C LYS A 68 3.16 7.60 13.51
N ILE A 69 3.86 6.51 13.42
CA ILE A 69 3.80 5.41 14.38
C ILE A 69 5.19 5.07 14.91
N ARG A 70 5.21 4.38 16.04
CA ARG A 70 6.41 3.74 16.56
C ARG A 70 6.26 2.24 16.48
N ASP A 71 7.18 1.58 15.84
CA ASP A 71 7.35 0.15 15.93
C ASP A 71 7.89 -0.21 17.32
N ILE A 72 7.09 -0.87 18.12
CA ILE A 72 7.40 -1.17 19.53
C ILE A 72 8.52 -2.20 19.63
N GLU A 73 8.61 -3.12 18.68
CA GLU A 73 9.60 -4.19 18.65
C GLU A 73 11.02 -3.65 18.43
N THR A 74 11.19 -2.76 17.48
CA THR A 74 12.50 -2.21 17.12
C THR A 74 12.73 -0.79 17.62
N GLY A 75 11.70 -0.13 18.13
CA GLY A 75 11.74 1.28 18.54
C GLY A 75 11.78 2.29 17.39
N ASN A 76 11.72 1.83 16.15
CA ASN A 76 11.77 2.69 14.96
C ASN A 76 10.51 3.54 14.81
N TYR A 77 10.70 4.81 14.38
CA TYR A 77 9.61 5.68 13.98
C TYR A 77 9.40 5.60 12.47
N ILE A 78 8.13 5.43 12.08
CA ILE A 78 7.72 5.38 10.68
C ILE A 78 6.76 6.54 10.46
N THR A 79 7.07 7.41 9.49
CA THR A 79 6.21 8.54 9.10
C THR A 79 5.75 8.36 7.67
N GLY A 80 4.45 8.53 7.46
CA GLY A 80 3.81 8.52 6.15
C GLY A 80 3.32 9.91 5.77
N ASP A 81 3.62 10.33 4.54
CA ASP A 81 3.13 11.52 3.86
C ASP A 81 2.69 11.13 2.46
N PHE A 82 1.80 11.87 1.81
CA PHE A 82 1.46 11.54 0.43
C PHE A 82 1.10 12.76 -0.41
N MET A 83 1.19 12.60 -1.74
CA MET A 83 0.71 13.56 -2.72
C MET A 83 -0.44 12.96 -3.51
N ALA A 84 -1.41 13.79 -3.86
CA ALA A 84 -2.53 13.40 -4.71
C ALA A 84 -2.89 14.53 -5.68
N GLN A 85 -3.12 14.14 -6.93
CA GLN A 85 -3.78 14.95 -7.95
C GLN A 85 -5.27 14.62 -7.98
N PHE A 86 -6.09 15.47 -8.60
CA PHE A 86 -7.53 15.26 -8.66
C PHE A 86 -7.99 15.14 -10.10
N SER A 87 -8.90 14.19 -10.35
CA SER A 87 -9.53 13.98 -11.64
C SER A 87 -10.81 14.79 -11.77
N THR A 88 -11.18 15.11 -13.01
CA THR A 88 -12.52 15.59 -13.38
C THR A 88 -13.32 14.44 -13.98
N LEU A 89 -14.63 14.54 -13.86
CA LEU A 89 -15.53 13.66 -14.63
C LEU A 89 -15.51 14.04 -16.10
N GLU A 90 -15.67 13.04 -16.96
CA GLU A 90 -15.92 13.29 -18.38
C GLU A 90 -17.22 14.11 -18.54
N ASN A 91 -17.19 15.15 -19.37
CA ASN A 91 -18.30 16.11 -19.53
C ASN A 91 -18.68 16.87 -18.23
N TYR A 92 -17.70 17.16 -17.40
CA TYR A 92 -17.90 17.97 -16.20
C TYR A 92 -18.60 19.29 -16.52
N LYS A 93 -19.65 19.63 -15.72
CA LYS A 93 -20.39 20.88 -15.85
C LYS A 93 -20.81 21.40 -14.50
N LEU A 94 -20.64 22.70 -14.27
CA LEU A 94 -21.36 23.46 -13.25
C LEU A 94 -22.71 23.95 -13.79
N PRO A 95 -23.68 24.31 -12.92
CA PRO A 95 -24.89 25.02 -13.35
C PRO A 95 -24.55 26.28 -14.13
N GLU A 96 -25.53 26.81 -14.91
CA GLU A 96 -25.34 28.07 -15.62
C GLU A 96 -24.95 29.20 -14.66
N LYS A 97 -24.02 30.06 -15.08
CA LYS A 97 -23.48 31.14 -14.20
C LYS A 97 -24.57 31.98 -13.58
N ASP A 98 -25.61 32.34 -14.37
CA ASP A 98 -26.73 33.17 -13.94
C ASP A 98 -27.66 32.48 -12.92
N SER A 99 -27.58 31.16 -12.80
CA SER A 99 -28.32 30.41 -11.78
C SER A 99 -27.60 30.37 -10.43
N ILE A 100 -26.32 30.72 -10.37
CA ILE A 100 -25.60 30.77 -9.08
C ILE A 100 -26.05 31.91 -8.24
N VAL A 101 -26.45 31.61 -6.99
CA VAL A 101 -26.91 32.63 -6.01
C VAL A 101 -25.86 32.85 -4.90
N SER A 102 -24.81 32.06 -4.83
CA SER A 102 -23.63 32.34 -4.01
C SER A 102 -22.80 33.42 -4.67
N LEU A 103 -23.06 34.68 -4.32
CA LEU A 103 -22.43 35.86 -4.93
C LEU A 103 -21.79 36.74 -3.86
N GLN A 104 -20.71 37.41 -4.23
CA GLN A 104 -20.10 38.51 -3.51
C GLN A 104 -19.73 39.61 -4.51
N ASP A 105 -20.20 40.81 -4.29
CA ASP A 105 -20.01 41.98 -5.19
C ASP A 105 -20.42 41.68 -6.67
N GLY A 106 -21.45 40.85 -6.83
CA GLY A 106 -21.97 40.44 -8.14
C GLY A 106 -21.18 39.30 -8.80
N GLU A 107 -20.11 38.82 -8.20
CA GLU A 107 -19.28 37.75 -8.71
C GLU A 107 -19.54 36.43 -8.00
N VAL A 108 -19.43 35.31 -8.75
CA VAL A 108 -19.61 33.95 -8.22
C VAL A 108 -18.58 33.65 -7.14
N ILE A 109 -19.06 33.07 -6.04
CA ILE A 109 -18.23 32.53 -4.97
C ILE A 109 -18.62 31.09 -4.61
N ALA A 110 -17.70 30.35 -4.02
CA ALA A 110 -18.01 29.15 -3.27
C ALA A 110 -18.34 29.51 -1.81
N ASP A 111 -19.43 28.98 -1.27
CA ASP A 111 -19.78 29.14 0.14
C ASP A 111 -18.74 28.47 1.04
N SER A 112 -18.20 27.32 0.63
CA SER A 112 -17.09 26.66 1.30
C SER A 112 -16.34 25.71 0.37
N CYS A 113 -15.08 25.39 0.76
CA CYS A 113 -14.24 24.44 0.08
C CYS A 113 -13.48 23.58 1.10
N SER A 114 -13.37 22.30 0.85
CA SER A 114 -12.61 21.39 1.72
C SER A 114 -12.02 20.22 0.95
N ILE A 115 -10.89 19.70 1.44
CA ILE A 115 -10.40 18.38 1.06
C ILE A 115 -10.86 17.40 2.14
N ARG A 116 -11.35 16.24 1.72
CA ARG A 116 -11.64 15.10 2.58
C ARG A 116 -10.72 13.94 2.19
N LEU A 117 -10.02 13.40 3.16
CA LEU A 117 -9.15 12.25 3.03
C LEU A 117 -9.87 11.08 3.67
N PHE A 118 -10.49 10.24 2.85
CA PHE A 118 -11.25 9.07 3.31
C PHE A 118 -10.31 7.88 3.54
N TYR A 119 -10.57 7.16 4.61
CA TYR A 119 -9.86 5.92 4.94
C TYR A 119 -10.86 4.86 5.40
N THR A 120 -10.56 3.62 5.09
CA THR A 120 -11.34 2.45 5.51
C THR A 120 -10.62 1.66 6.60
N ASP A 121 -9.31 1.91 6.74
CA ASP A 121 -8.45 1.21 7.68
C ASP A 121 -7.34 2.16 8.18
N TYR A 122 -6.77 1.83 9.33
CA TYR A 122 -5.68 2.56 9.95
C TYR A 122 -4.91 1.63 10.89
N TYR A 123 -3.71 2.06 11.28
CA TYR A 123 -2.92 1.41 12.31
C TYR A 123 -2.75 2.34 13.52
N GLY A 124 -2.79 1.75 14.72
CA GLY A 124 -2.52 2.46 15.98
C GLY A 124 -3.76 3.00 16.68
N ASP A 125 -3.56 3.97 17.57
CA ASP A 125 -4.61 4.57 18.39
C ASP A 125 -5.42 5.60 17.60
N SER A 126 -6.71 5.33 17.40
CA SER A 126 -7.62 6.23 16.69
C SER A 126 -7.88 7.56 17.41
N LEU A 127 -7.58 7.66 18.70
CA LEU A 127 -7.69 8.87 19.50
C LEU A 127 -6.39 9.65 19.60
N ALA A 128 -5.28 9.12 19.06
CA ALA A 128 -4.01 9.83 19.00
C ALA A 128 -4.17 11.15 18.26
N THR A 129 -3.74 12.24 18.88
CA THR A 129 -3.79 13.58 18.28
C THR A 129 -2.65 13.72 17.27
N MET A 130 -3.01 13.91 16.01
CA MET A 130 -2.11 14.05 14.88
C MET A 130 -2.22 15.45 14.28
N ASN A 131 -1.13 15.94 13.69
CA ASN A 131 -1.10 17.21 12.98
C ASN A 131 -0.49 17.06 11.60
N ILE A 132 -1.18 17.58 10.60
CA ILE A 132 -0.75 17.59 9.19
C ILE A 132 -0.79 18.99 8.61
N THR A 133 -0.05 19.20 7.53
CA THR A 133 -0.20 20.35 6.65
C THR A 133 -0.53 19.88 5.24
N ALA A 134 -1.60 20.41 4.68
CA ALA A 134 -1.90 20.33 3.26
C ALA A 134 -1.20 21.50 2.54
N TYR A 135 -0.38 21.20 1.55
CA TYR A 135 0.32 22.17 0.70
C TYR A 135 -0.19 22.06 -0.73
N GLU A 136 -0.55 23.18 -1.34
CA GLU A 136 -0.80 23.25 -2.77
C GLU A 136 0.49 22.96 -3.55
N MET A 137 0.40 22.11 -4.57
CA MET A 137 1.51 21.86 -5.49
C MET A 137 1.67 23.03 -6.47
N ASN A 138 2.90 23.33 -6.83
CA ASN A 138 3.24 24.35 -7.82
C ASN A 138 3.05 23.83 -9.26
N GLU A 139 3.42 22.56 -9.44
CA GLU A 139 3.37 21.85 -10.71
C GLU A 139 2.81 20.46 -10.49
N PRO A 140 2.17 19.86 -11.49
CA PRO A 140 1.71 18.47 -11.39
C PRO A 140 2.89 17.51 -11.32
N MET A 141 2.65 16.34 -10.75
CA MET A 141 3.58 15.22 -10.87
C MET A 141 3.76 14.87 -12.35
N LYS A 142 4.99 14.53 -12.74
CA LYS A 142 5.33 14.24 -14.14
C LYS A 142 4.96 12.81 -14.49
N GLU A 143 4.22 12.65 -15.59
CA GLU A 143 3.92 11.34 -16.16
C GLU A 143 5.21 10.64 -16.61
N GLY A 144 5.24 9.31 -16.49
CA GLY A 144 6.41 8.51 -16.86
C GLY A 144 7.58 8.57 -15.89
N VAL A 145 7.55 9.47 -14.89
CA VAL A 145 8.56 9.51 -13.81
C VAL A 145 8.20 8.45 -12.77
N LYS A 146 9.22 7.74 -12.32
CA LYS A 146 9.11 6.77 -11.23
C LYS A 146 9.38 7.48 -9.91
N TYR A 147 8.34 7.59 -9.09
CA TYR A 147 8.44 8.17 -7.75
C TYR A 147 8.70 7.05 -6.75
N TYR A 148 9.65 7.31 -5.86
CA TYR A 148 10.02 6.40 -4.78
C TYR A 148 9.57 6.94 -3.42
N SER A 149 9.49 6.06 -2.44
CA SER A 149 8.99 6.38 -1.10
C SER A 149 9.82 7.40 -0.33
N ASN A 150 11.03 7.72 -0.78
CA ASN A 150 11.91 8.76 -0.22
C ASN A 150 11.86 10.10 -0.99
N PHE A 151 10.96 10.25 -1.96
CA PHE A 151 10.82 11.47 -2.73
C PHE A 151 10.36 12.63 -1.83
N ASP A 152 11.12 13.73 -1.83
CA ASP A 152 10.78 14.94 -1.07
C ASP A 152 10.27 16.05 -2.02
N PRO A 153 8.93 16.26 -2.07
CA PRO A 153 8.35 17.25 -2.97
C PRO A 153 8.71 18.69 -2.61
N ILE A 154 9.10 18.96 -1.36
CA ILE A 154 9.55 20.29 -0.94
C ILE A 154 10.97 20.56 -1.47
N ALA A 155 11.87 19.61 -1.30
CA ALA A 155 13.25 19.71 -1.80
C ALA A 155 13.30 19.79 -3.33
N GLU A 156 12.38 19.11 -4.03
CA GLU A 156 12.28 19.11 -5.49
C GLU A 156 11.53 20.33 -6.06
N GLY A 157 11.05 21.24 -5.21
CA GLY A 157 10.37 22.46 -5.64
C GLY A 157 8.96 22.27 -6.19
N LEU A 158 8.34 21.10 -5.95
CA LEU A 158 6.97 20.83 -6.38
C LEU A 158 5.92 21.57 -5.57
N ILE A 159 6.26 22.14 -4.42
CA ILE A 159 5.35 22.85 -3.54
C ILE A 159 5.36 24.34 -3.84
N ARG A 160 4.18 24.90 -3.98
CA ARG A 160 4.01 26.33 -4.18
C ARG A 160 4.25 27.09 -2.87
N ASN A 161 5.28 27.98 -2.84
CA ASN A 161 5.71 28.69 -1.62
C ASN A 161 4.63 29.65 -1.07
N ASP A 162 3.92 30.33 -1.96
CA ASP A 162 2.84 31.28 -1.67
C ASP A 162 1.44 30.70 -1.92
N GLY A 163 1.35 29.40 -2.14
CA GLY A 163 0.11 28.68 -2.40
C GLY A 163 -0.73 28.41 -1.16
N MET A 164 -1.83 27.69 -1.37
CA MET A 164 -2.69 27.25 -0.27
C MET A 164 -1.91 26.35 0.68
N LYS A 165 -1.88 26.76 1.95
CA LYS A 165 -1.25 26.01 3.03
C LYS A 165 -2.17 25.96 4.23
N VAL A 166 -2.59 24.77 4.66
CA VAL A 166 -3.53 24.57 5.77
C VAL A 166 -3.02 23.53 6.74
N ASN A 167 -2.89 23.92 8.01
CA ASN A 167 -2.63 22.98 9.10
C ASN A 167 -3.96 22.41 9.60
N LYS A 168 -3.97 21.11 9.88
CA LYS A 168 -5.10 20.40 10.47
C LYS A 168 -4.61 19.50 11.60
N THR A 169 -5.15 19.75 12.79
CA THR A 169 -5.07 18.80 13.91
C THR A 169 -6.30 17.90 13.86
N TYR A 170 -6.11 16.60 14.04
CA TYR A 170 -7.17 15.61 13.96
C TYR A 170 -6.92 14.41 14.86
N THR A 171 -7.96 13.65 15.10
CA THR A 171 -7.94 12.26 15.55
C THR A 171 -8.65 11.43 14.48
N LEU A 172 -8.32 10.15 14.35
CA LEU A 172 -9.00 9.28 13.37
C LEU A 172 -10.47 9.05 13.78
N THR A 173 -10.74 8.89 15.06
CA THR A 173 -12.13 8.95 15.54
C THR A 173 -12.55 10.41 15.64
N ASP A 174 -13.48 10.85 14.78
CA ASP A 174 -14.05 12.19 14.84
C ASP A 174 -15.04 12.31 15.99
N LEU A 175 -14.57 12.85 17.12
CA LEU A 175 -15.38 13.02 18.33
C LEU A 175 -16.43 14.13 18.21
N SER A 176 -16.44 14.92 17.13
CA SER A 176 -17.49 15.90 16.86
C SER A 176 -18.78 15.26 16.30
N ILE A 177 -18.71 14.00 15.91
CA ILE A 177 -19.80 13.17 15.39
C ILE A 177 -20.22 12.19 16.49
N SER A 178 -21.53 11.99 16.69
CA SER A 178 -22.03 11.05 17.69
C SER A 178 -21.61 9.60 17.38
N ASP A 179 -21.56 8.74 18.41
CA ASP A 179 -21.25 7.32 18.22
C ASP A 179 -22.26 6.63 17.31
N GLU A 180 -23.54 7.04 17.39
CA GLU A 180 -24.64 6.51 16.57
C GLU A 180 -24.44 6.88 15.11
N ASP A 181 -24.12 8.15 14.81
CA ASP A 181 -23.87 8.61 13.44
C ASP A 181 -22.60 7.96 12.86
N ARG A 182 -21.54 7.78 13.68
CA ARG A 182 -20.31 7.09 13.24
C ARG A 182 -20.53 5.60 12.93
N ALA A 183 -21.49 4.98 13.61
CA ALA A 183 -21.82 3.57 13.40
C ALA A 183 -22.71 3.34 12.17
N ASP A 184 -23.32 4.39 11.63
CA ASP A 184 -24.14 4.30 10.42
C ASP A 184 -23.29 4.38 9.15
N GLU A 185 -22.79 3.24 8.71
CA GLU A 185 -21.97 3.12 7.48
C GLU A 185 -22.68 3.59 6.21
N SER A 186 -24.02 3.76 6.24
CA SER A 186 -24.77 4.25 5.08
C SER A 186 -24.66 5.77 4.91
N SER A 187 -24.42 6.51 5.98
CA SER A 187 -24.38 7.98 6.00
C SER A 187 -23.00 8.54 6.37
N TYR A 188 -22.14 7.76 7.04
CA TYR A 188 -20.84 8.20 7.50
C TYR A 188 -19.70 7.33 6.96
N THR A 189 -18.75 7.99 6.35
CA THR A 189 -17.44 7.37 5.98
C THR A 189 -16.33 8.12 6.72
N PRO A 190 -15.47 7.42 7.47
CA PRO A 190 -14.36 8.05 8.18
C PRO A 190 -13.48 8.89 7.27
N ASN A 191 -13.21 10.13 7.68
CA ASN A 191 -12.39 11.03 6.88
C ASN A 191 -11.71 12.11 7.72
N ILE A 192 -10.57 12.61 7.23
CA ILE A 192 -9.89 13.79 7.75
C ILE A 192 -10.31 14.97 6.88
N LYS A 193 -11.09 15.90 7.44
CA LYS A 193 -11.58 17.10 6.73
C LYS A 193 -10.63 18.27 6.91
N ILE A 194 -10.12 18.80 5.81
CA ILE A 194 -9.23 19.97 5.73
C ILE A 194 -9.99 21.12 5.06
N ASN A 195 -10.28 22.18 5.80
CA ASN A 195 -11.02 23.32 5.27
C ASN A 195 -10.10 24.28 4.51
N LEU A 196 -10.45 24.57 3.25
CA LEU A 196 -9.74 25.51 2.38
C LEU A 196 -10.45 26.89 2.31
N ASN A 197 -11.13 27.29 3.38
CA ASN A 197 -11.96 28.53 3.46
C ASN A 197 -11.13 29.78 3.78
N LYS A 198 -9.83 29.75 3.56
CA LYS A 198 -8.95 30.92 3.70
C LYS A 198 -8.88 31.68 2.38
N PRO A 199 -8.62 33.02 2.41
CA PRO A 199 -8.31 33.75 1.20
C PRO A 199 -7.17 33.06 0.42
N TYR A 200 -7.34 32.97 -0.88
CA TYR A 200 -6.44 32.34 -1.81
C TYR A 200 -5.99 33.34 -2.88
N THR A 201 -4.71 33.42 -3.14
CA THR A 201 -4.15 34.22 -4.23
C THR A 201 -3.56 33.28 -5.28
N ASP A 202 -4.01 33.41 -6.52
CA ASP A 202 -3.54 32.59 -7.62
C ASP A 202 -2.14 33.01 -8.11
N LYS A 203 -1.62 32.32 -9.14
CA LYS A 203 -0.30 32.61 -9.73
C LYS A 203 -0.24 33.98 -10.45
N ASN A 204 -1.39 34.54 -10.79
CA ASN A 204 -1.53 35.85 -11.45
C ASN A 204 -1.69 37.01 -10.43
N GLY A 205 -1.72 36.69 -9.13
CA GLY A 205 -1.88 37.68 -8.06
C GLY A 205 -3.33 38.07 -7.78
N VAL A 206 -4.32 37.35 -8.34
CA VAL A 206 -5.74 37.59 -8.06
C VAL A 206 -6.12 36.88 -6.77
N THR A 207 -6.80 37.60 -5.88
CA THR A 207 -7.23 37.05 -4.58
C THR A 207 -8.73 36.70 -4.59
N TYR A 208 -9.03 35.52 -4.11
CA TYR A 208 -10.36 34.94 -3.95
C TYR A 208 -10.66 34.72 -2.47
N ASN A 209 -11.95 34.67 -2.09
CA ASN A 209 -12.34 34.43 -0.68
C ASN A 209 -11.95 33.04 -0.19
N ASN A 210 -11.90 32.03 -1.06
CA ASN A 210 -11.41 30.69 -0.77
C ASN A 210 -10.97 29.95 -2.07
N TYR A 211 -10.36 28.79 -1.92
CA TYR A 211 -9.85 27.98 -3.04
C TYR A 211 -10.99 27.50 -3.98
N GLY A 212 -12.17 27.20 -3.43
CA GLY A 212 -13.32 26.78 -4.24
C GLY A 212 -13.84 27.89 -5.14
N THR A 213 -13.83 29.15 -4.67
CA THR A 213 -14.17 30.30 -5.50
C THR A 213 -13.22 30.47 -6.68
N TYR A 214 -11.91 30.29 -6.45
CA TYR A 214 -10.93 30.27 -7.53
C TYR A 214 -11.32 29.23 -8.58
N ILE A 215 -11.55 27.97 -8.19
CA ILE A 215 -11.89 26.88 -9.12
C ILE A 215 -13.18 27.18 -9.88
N MET A 216 -14.24 27.65 -9.21
CA MET A 216 -15.51 27.99 -9.88
C MET A 216 -15.33 29.10 -10.90
N ARG A 217 -14.57 30.15 -10.59
CA ARG A 217 -14.32 31.27 -11.52
C ARG A 217 -13.47 30.83 -12.70
N MET A 218 -12.45 29.95 -12.49
CA MET A 218 -11.69 29.35 -13.60
C MET A 218 -12.59 28.57 -14.55
N TYR A 219 -13.61 27.85 -14.05
CA TYR A 219 -14.57 27.15 -14.89
C TYR A 219 -15.42 28.13 -15.72
N TYR A 220 -15.96 29.19 -15.10
CA TYR A 220 -16.80 30.16 -15.84
C TYR A 220 -16.00 31.07 -16.78
N GLU A 221 -14.69 31.20 -16.56
CA GLU A 221 -13.79 31.88 -17.47
C GLU A 221 -13.52 31.02 -18.71
N ASP A 222 -13.20 29.74 -18.53
CA ASP A 222 -12.87 28.81 -19.59
C ASP A 222 -13.21 27.35 -19.19
N PRO A 223 -14.39 26.82 -19.58
CA PRO A 223 -14.80 25.46 -19.27
C PRO A 223 -13.89 24.37 -19.87
N ASP A 224 -13.12 24.67 -20.93
CA ASP A 224 -12.24 23.70 -21.58
C ASP A 224 -11.09 23.24 -20.63
N ARG A 225 -10.76 24.04 -19.62
CA ARG A 225 -9.81 23.66 -18.56
C ARG A 225 -10.31 22.47 -17.73
N PHE A 226 -11.61 22.18 -17.78
CA PHE A 226 -12.25 21.08 -17.03
C PHE A 226 -12.70 19.92 -17.92
N LYS A 227 -12.34 19.95 -19.20
CA LYS A 227 -12.75 18.97 -20.18
C LYS A 227 -12.25 17.56 -19.88
N ASN A 228 -11.08 17.45 -19.26
CA ASN A 228 -10.45 16.21 -18.83
C ASN A 228 -9.52 16.46 -17.65
N SER A 229 -9.08 15.41 -17.02
CA SER A 229 -8.21 15.46 -15.84
C SER A 229 -6.84 16.09 -16.15
N TYR A 230 -6.30 15.87 -17.37
CA TYR A 230 -5.03 16.47 -17.78
C TYR A 230 -5.09 18.01 -17.78
N ASN A 231 -6.11 18.61 -18.45
CA ASN A 231 -6.28 20.05 -18.47
C ASN A 231 -6.48 20.60 -17.06
N PHE A 232 -7.34 19.98 -16.26
CA PHE A 232 -7.62 20.41 -14.91
C PHE A 232 -6.36 20.44 -14.03
N ILE A 233 -5.54 19.40 -14.10
CA ILE A 233 -4.30 19.28 -13.32
C ILE A 233 -3.26 20.31 -13.76
N HIS A 234 -3.13 20.56 -15.06
CA HIS A 234 -2.09 21.46 -15.56
C HIS A 234 -2.48 22.94 -15.53
N GLU A 235 -3.77 23.25 -15.58
CA GLU A 235 -4.24 24.64 -15.74
C GLU A 235 -4.97 25.18 -14.50
N VAL A 236 -5.50 24.29 -13.63
CA VAL A 236 -6.33 24.70 -12.48
C VAL A 236 -5.76 24.22 -11.15
N CYS A 237 -5.64 22.90 -10.95
CA CYS A 237 -5.30 22.33 -9.65
C CYS A 237 -4.22 21.23 -9.80
N PRO A 238 -2.93 21.56 -9.64
CA PRO A 238 -1.85 20.57 -9.76
C PRO A 238 -1.91 19.42 -8.77
N GLY A 239 -2.61 19.60 -7.65
CA GLY A 239 -2.75 18.65 -6.58
C GLY A 239 -2.29 19.20 -5.23
N PHE A 240 -2.28 18.32 -4.23
CA PHE A 240 -1.86 18.64 -2.87
C PHE A 240 -0.90 17.61 -2.31
N TYR A 241 0.05 18.11 -1.51
CA TYR A 241 0.92 17.31 -0.66
C TYR A 241 0.43 17.40 0.79
N PHE A 242 0.22 16.25 1.41
CA PHE A 242 -0.21 16.11 2.79
C PHE A 242 0.96 15.62 3.61
N LYS A 243 1.51 16.50 4.44
CA LYS A 243 2.69 16.25 5.25
C LYS A 243 2.31 16.08 6.72
N THR A 244 2.76 14.99 7.31
CA THR A 244 2.70 14.79 8.76
C THR A 244 3.73 15.67 9.44
N ASN A 245 3.28 16.55 10.36
CA ASN A 245 4.17 17.47 11.07
C ASN A 245 4.48 16.99 12.47
N ASP A 246 3.44 16.64 13.24
CA ASP A 246 3.53 16.31 14.65
C ASP A 246 2.45 15.29 15.05
N GLY A 247 2.59 14.74 16.24
CA GLY A 247 1.77 13.64 16.73
C GLY A 247 2.41 12.30 16.45
N ILE A 248 2.04 11.32 17.26
CA ILE A 248 2.47 9.94 17.15
C ILE A 248 1.37 9.04 17.68
N GLY A 249 1.18 7.90 17.05
CA GLY A 249 0.27 6.88 17.54
C GLY A 249 -0.66 6.31 16.50
N SER A 250 -0.87 6.99 15.36
CA SER A 250 -1.71 6.45 14.29
C SER A 250 -1.20 6.75 12.89
N MET A 251 -1.59 5.90 11.96
CA MET A 251 -1.35 6.04 10.52
C MET A 251 -2.61 5.62 9.77
N ALA A 252 -3.21 6.57 9.06
CA ALA A 252 -4.39 6.33 8.23
C ALA A 252 -3.99 5.78 6.86
N TYR A 253 -4.79 4.87 6.31
CA TYR A 253 -4.68 4.36 4.94
C TYR A 253 -5.69 5.07 4.07
N ILE A 254 -5.25 6.16 3.43
CA ILE A 254 -6.11 7.02 2.63
C ILE A 254 -6.42 6.33 1.31
N THR A 255 -7.68 5.99 1.09
CA THR A 255 -8.15 5.30 -0.11
C THR A 255 -8.73 6.26 -1.14
N VAL A 256 -9.30 7.39 -0.70
CA VAL A 256 -9.84 8.44 -1.57
C VAL A 256 -9.49 9.80 -1.01
N SER A 257 -8.90 10.65 -1.83
CA SER A 257 -8.77 12.09 -1.55
C SER A 257 -9.76 12.84 -2.43
N GLN A 258 -10.57 13.71 -1.83
CA GLN A 258 -11.63 14.40 -2.55
C GLN A 258 -11.63 15.89 -2.21
N LEU A 259 -11.55 16.74 -3.24
CA LEU A 259 -11.70 18.17 -3.15
C LEU A 259 -13.19 18.52 -3.39
N ASN A 260 -13.85 19.10 -2.40
CA ASN A 260 -15.27 19.41 -2.41
C ASN A 260 -15.50 20.92 -2.36
N ILE A 261 -16.37 21.41 -3.23
CA ILE A 261 -16.77 22.81 -3.34
C ILE A 261 -18.27 22.90 -3.16
N TYR A 262 -18.71 23.73 -2.26
CA TYR A 262 -20.13 23.93 -1.92
C TYR A 262 -20.54 25.32 -2.35
N PHE A 263 -21.73 25.42 -2.99
CA PHE A 263 -22.31 26.66 -3.47
C PHE A 263 -23.83 26.54 -3.49
N ARG A 264 -24.52 27.63 -3.70
CA ARG A 264 -25.99 27.63 -3.87
C ARG A 264 -26.33 28.06 -5.28
N TYR A 265 -27.36 27.47 -5.82
CA TYR A 265 -27.89 27.80 -7.14
C TYR A 265 -29.42 27.77 -7.14
N LEU A 266 -30.03 28.53 -8.05
CA LEU A 266 -31.47 28.63 -8.26
C LEU A 266 -31.86 27.70 -9.42
N ASN A 267 -32.92 26.92 -9.17
CA ASN A 267 -33.64 26.20 -10.20
C ASN A 267 -35.14 26.60 -10.05
N ASP A 268 -35.99 25.79 -9.49
CA ASP A 268 -37.34 26.16 -9.03
C ASP A 268 -37.33 26.76 -7.60
N SER A 269 -36.32 26.43 -6.84
CA SER A 269 -35.97 26.95 -5.52
C SER A 269 -34.45 27.03 -5.36
N THR A 270 -33.97 27.57 -4.23
CA THR A 270 -32.53 27.61 -3.93
C THR A 270 -32.07 26.26 -3.40
N TYR A 271 -31.12 25.67 -4.09
CA TYR A 271 -30.48 24.40 -3.72
C TYR A 271 -29.02 24.59 -3.29
N VAL A 272 -28.55 23.71 -2.39
CA VAL A 272 -27.14 23.59 -2.11
C VAL A 272 -26.54 22.63 -3.15
N GLY A 273 -25.63 23.14 -3.95
CA GLY A 273 -24.85 22.36 -4.89
C GLY A 273 -23.51 21.95 -4.30
N THR A 274 -23.06 20.77 -4.68
CA THR A 274 -21.72 20.28 -4.35
C THR A 274 -21.06 19.79 -5.63
N THR A 275 -19.84 20.24 -5.88
CA THR A 275 -18.99 19.64 -6.91
C THR A 275 -17.74 19.07 -6.29
N SER A 276 -17.28 17.93 -6.82
CA SER A 276 -16.20 17.16 -6.22
C SER A 276 -15.21 16.69 -7.30
N PHE A 277 -13.92 16.75 -6.95
CA PHE A 277 -12.82 16.23 -7.74
C PHE A 277 -12.09 15.20 -6.90
N SER A 278 -11.92 13.99 -7.41
CA SER A 278 -11.38 12.88 -6.62
C SER A 278 -10.04 12.41 -7.17
N ALA A 279 -9.16 12.01 -6.26
CA ALA A 279 -7.97 11.26 -6.65
C ALA A 279 -8.39 9.82 -6.95
N THR A 280 -8.29 9.45 -8.22
CA THR A 280 -8.63 8.13 -8.76
C THR A 280 -7.40 7.49 -9.39
N GLU A 281 -7.55 6.30 -9.97
CA GLU A 281 -6.48 5.63 -10.73
C GLU A 281 -6.03 6.40 -11.99
N GLU A 282 -6.85 7.34 -12.47
CA GLU A 282 -6.56 8.17 -13.63
C GLU A 282 -5.50 9.25 -13.37
N VAL A 283 -5.23 9.55 -12.12
CA VAL A 283 -4.29 10.61 -11.72
C VAL A 283 -3.15 10.07 -10.88
N LEU A 284 -2.04 10.78 -10.86
CA LEU A 284 -0.88 10.35 -10.11
C LEU A 284 -1.08 10.59 -8.61
N GLN A 285 -0.71 9.58 -7.85
CA GLN A 285 -0.64 9.60 -6.40
C GLN A 285 0.66 8.91 -5.97
N THR A 286 1.26 9.35 -4.89
CA THR A 286 2.48 8.73 -4.36
C THR A 286 2.58 8.92 -2.86
N THR A 287 3.10 7.92 -2.17
CA THR A 287 3.35 7.94 -0.74
C THR A 287 4.84 8.07 -0.46
N ASN A 288 5.17 8.96 0.46
CA ASN A 288 6.50 9.05 1.05
C ASN A 288 6.48 8.30 2.39
N ILE A 289 7.46 7.43 2.61
CA ILE A 289 7.66 6.72 3.88
C ILE A 289 9.07 7.00 4.38
N SER A 290 9.16 7.58 5.56
CA SER A 290 10.45 7.82 6.22
C SER A 290 10.56 7.00 7.50
N ASN A 291 11.76 6.46 7.73
CA ASN A 291 12.16 5.74 8.93
C ASN A 291 13.20 6.55 9.70
N ASP A 292 13.40 6.23 10.98
CA ASP A 292 14.55 6.71 11.74
C ASP A 292 15.83 6.08 11.15
N LYS A 293 16.64 6.90 10.46
CA LYS A 293 17.83 6.43 9.75
C LYS A 293 18.88 5.79 10.67
N GLN A 294 19.04 6.31 11.89
CA GLN A 294 20.00 5.76 12.83
C GLN A 294 19.54 4.39 13.32
N ASN A 295 18.27 4.26 13.69
CA ASN A 295 17.70 3.00 14.12
C ASN A 295 17.78 1.93 13.00
N ILE A 296 17.47 2.30 11.76
CA ILE A 296 17.61 1.41 10.59
C ILE A 296 19.05 0.95 10.40
N ALA A 297 20.03 1.85 10.54
CA ALA A 297 21.44 1.50 10.42
C ALA A 297 21.89 0.56 11.57
N ASP A 298 21.44 0.79 12.78
CA ASP A 298 21.75 -0.06 13.93
C ASP A 298 21.18 -1.47 13.75
N LEU A 299 19.93 -1.60 13.30
CA LEU A 299 19.30 -2.88 12.98
C LEU A 299 19.98 -3.60 11.81
N ALA A 300 20.45 -2.87 10.80
CA ALA A 300 21.17 -3.48 9.67
C ALA A 300 22.55 -4.01 10.07
N ASN A 301 23.15 -3.46 11.12
CA ASN A 301 24.44 -3.89 11.66
C ASN A 301 24.31 -4.95 12.77
N ASP A 302 23.10 -5.30 13.19
CA ASP A 302 22.87 -6.40 14.12
C ASP A 302 23.16 -7.74 13.46
N ASN A 303 24.16 -8.46 13.99
CA ASN A 303 24.56 -9.77 13.46
C ASN A 303 23.88 -10.96 14.17
N THR A 304 22.94 -10.70 15.07
CA THR A 304 22.23 -11.75 15.82
C THR A 304 21.06 -12.32 15.05
N CYS A 305 20.44 -11.50 14.19
CA CYS A 305 19.35 -11.88 13.31
C CYS A 305 19.28 -10.96 12.08
N THR A 306 18.35 -11.24 11.18
CA THR A 306 18.02 -10.34 10.08
C THR A 306 16.64 -9.74 10.25
N TYR A 307 16.47 -8.54 9.72
CA TYR A 307 15.24 -7.78 9.83
C TYR A 307 14.58 -7.57 8.47
N LEU A 308 13.26 -7.49 8.48
CA LEU A 308 12.45 -7.12 7.34
C LEU A 308 11.47 -6.03 7.77
N LYS A 309 11.61 -4.83 7.21
CA LYS A 309 10.71 -3.70 7.44
C LYS A 309 10.14 -3.21 6.11
N THR A 310 8.83 -3.27 6.01
CA THR A 310 8.10 -2.85 4.81
C THR A 310 7.34 -1.54 5.09
N PRO A 311 7.03 -0.73 4.06
CA PRO A 311 7.36 -0.93 2.65
C PRO A 311 8.83 -0.65 2.29
N ALA A 312 9.52 0.21 3.06
CA ALA A 312 10.94 0.52 2.92
C ALA A 312 11.64 0.47 4.29
N GLY A 313 12.95 0.36 4.29
CA GLY A 313 13.80 0.36 5.48
C GLY A 313 14.85 -0.73 5.45
N ILE A 314 14.51 -1.97 5.75
CA ILE A 314 15.46 -3.10 5.77
C ILE A 314 14.85 -4.29 5.05
N PHE A 315 15.65 -4.93 4.19
CA PHE A 315 15.34 -6.23 3.60
C PHE A 315 16.36 -7.28 4.03
N THR A 316 15.95 -8.54 3.99
CA THR A 316 16.84 -9.68 4.23
C THR A 316 17.42 -10.15 2.91
N GLU A 317 18.74 -10.05 2.75
CA GLU A 317 19.48 -10.66 1.66
C GLU A 317 19.83 -12.10 2.03
N ILE A 318 19.62 -13.03 1.11
CA ILE A 318 19.94 -14.44 1.24
C ILE A 318 21.00 -14.78 0.19
N THR A 319 22.12 -15.38 0.63
CA THR A 319 23.13 -15.89 -0.27
C THR A 319 23.00 -17.41 -0.35
N LEU A 320 22.66 -17.92 -1.54
CA LEU A 320 22.57 -19.34 -1.80
C LEU A 320 23.97 -19.89 -2.14
N PRO A 321 24.42 -21.01 -1.53
CA PRO A 321 25.71 -21.62 -1.81
C PRO A 321 25.65 -22.45 -3.10
N VAL A 322 25.43 -21.83 -4.26
CA VAL A 322 25.18 -22.49 -5.54
C VAL A 322 26.37 -23.41 -5.92
N ASP A 323 27.60 -22.96 -5.69
CA ASP A 323 28.79 -23.74 -5.97
C ASP A 323 28.84 -25.05 -5.17
N GLU A 324 28.50 -25.01 -3.88
CA GLU A 324 28.42 -26.19 -3.01
C GLU A 324 27.29 -27.14 -3.42
N ILE A 325 26.12 -26.56 -3.83
CA ILE A 325 24.95 -27.32 -4.27
C ILE A 325 25.26 -28.07 -5.57
N THR A 326 26.02 -27.45 -6.47
CA THR A 326 26.32 -28.00 -7.79
C THR A 326 27.61 -28.84 -7.81
N GLU A 327 28.44 -28.79 -6.77
CA GLU A 327 29.65 -29.57 -6.64
C GLU A 327 29.32 -31.07 -6.67
N ASN A 328 29.97 -31.82 -7.58
CA ASN A 328 29.72 -33.25 -7.84
C ASN A 328 28.30 -33.59 -8.39
N HIS A 329 27.49 -32.61 -8.73
CA HIS A 329 26.13 -32.78 -9.25
C HIS A 329 25.92 -32.17 -10.65
N SER A 330 27.01 -31.99 -11.42
CA SER A 330 26.99 -31.35 -12.74
C SER A 330 26.08 -32.03 -13.78
N ASN A 331 25.76 -33.32 -13.56
CA ASN A 331 24.90 -34.12 -14.44
C ASN A 331 23.52 -34.40 -13.82
N ASP A 332 23.27 -33.90 -12.62
CA ASP A 332 22.04 -34.15 -11.90
C ASP A 332 20.99 -33.01 -12.20
N THR A 333 19.73 -33.36 -12.10
CA THR A 333 18.63 -32.38 -12.21
C THR A 333 18.10 -32.08 -10.84
N ILE A 334 18.06 -30.79 -10.48
CA ILE A 334 17.45 -30.33 -9.23
C ILE A 334 15.92 -30.33 -9.40
N ASN A 335 15.27 -31.34 -8.85
CA ASN A 335 13.82 -31.45 -8.92
C ASN A 335 13.11 -30.40 -8.07
N THR A 336 13.64 -30.14 -6.87
CA THR A 336 13.10 -29.18 -5.93
C THR A 336 14.19 -28.67 -5.00
N ALA A 337 14.13 -27.41 -4.68
CA ALA A 337 14.93 -26.80 -3.63
C ALA A 337 14.01 -25.98 -2.72
N LYS A 338 14.13 -26.16 -1.42
CA LYS A 338 13.25 -25.53 -0.43
C LYS A 338 14.07 -24.69 0.54
N ILE A 339 13.59 -23.48 0.84
CA ILE A 339 14.15 -22.66 1.92
C ILE A 339 13.03 -22.27 2.90
N SER A 340 13.31 -22.37 4.19
CA SER A 340 12.40 -21.95 5.26
C SER A 340 13.06 -20.90 6.12
N LEU A 341 12.34 -19.78 6.32
CA LEU A 341 12.77 -18.68 7.17
C LEU A 341 11.90 -18.68 8.43
N THR A 342 12.51 -18.95 9.56
CA THR A 342 11.81 -18.95 10.85
C THR A 342 11.80 -17.53 11.42
N ARG A 343 10.62 -17.03 11.79
CA ARG A 343 10.47 -15.76 12.47
C ARG A 343 10.93 -15.92 13.93
N ILE A 344 11.71 -14.97 14.42
CA ILE A 344 12.01 -14.86 15.85
C ILE A 344 10.75 -14.38 16.57
N ASN A 345 10.35 -15.04 17.62
CA ASN A 345 9.20 -14.65 18.41
C ASN A 345 9.46 -13.31 19.10
N ASN A 346 8.55 -12.38 18.90
CA ASN A 346 8.54 -11.16 19.69
C ASN A 346 7.87 -11.45 21.05
N ASN A 347 8.55 -11.10 22.13
CA ASN A 347 8.02 -11.21 23.49
C ASN A 347 7.29 -9.93 23.94
N THR A 348 7.27 -8.90 23.10
CA THR A 348 6.55 -7.65 23.36
C THR A 348 5.11 -7.83 22.93
N HIS A 349 4.21 -7.97 23.90
CA HIS A 349 2.77 -8.02 23.68
C HIS A 349 2.20 -6.63 23.98
N ASP A 350 1.90 -5.91 22.93
CA ASP A 350 1.24 -4.61 22.97
C ASP A 350 0.07 -4.61 22.00
N GLU A 351 -0.95 -3.84 22.32
CA GLU A 351 -2.16 -3.68 21.47
C GLU A 351 -1.80 -3.21 20.05
N TYR A 352 -0.71 -2.43 19.94
CA TYR A 352 -0.22 -1.87 18.70
C TYR A 352 1.07 -2.55 18.18
N SER A 353 1.26 -3.83 18.47
CA SER A 353 2.37 -4.59 17.86
C SER A 353 2.13 -4.82 16.37
N LEU A 354 3.16 -4.58 15.56
CA LEU A 354 3.09 -4.87 14.12
C LEU A 354 2.99 -6.36 13.88
N SER A 355 2.05 -6.77 13.06
CA SER A 355 1.89 -8.17 12.68
C SER A 355 2.98 -8.63 11.72
N ALA A 356 3.27 -9.93 11.71
CA ALA A 356 4.11 -10.52 10.67
C ALA A 356 3.43 -10.34 9.30
N PRO A 357 4.16 -9.98 8.24
CA PRO A 357 3.62 -9.94 6.89
C PRO A 357 2.94 -11.27 6.51
N SER A 358 1.79 -11.24 5.87
CA SER A 358 1.11 -12.46 5.44
C SER A 358 1.89 -13.23 4.37
N THR A 359 2.67 -12.50 3.56
CA THR A 359 3.47 -13.06 2.47
C THR A 359 4.82 -12.38 2.37
N LEU A 360 5.83 -13.13 1.91
CA LEU A 360 7.14 -12.61 1.51
C LEU A 360 7.38 -12.88 0.03
N LEU A 361 7.95 -11.90 -0.66
CA LEU A 361 8.45 -12.01 -2.02
C LEU A 361 9.97 -12.22 -1.98
N MET A 362 10.47 -13.22 -2.70
CA MET A 362 11.90 -13.46 -2.96
C MET A 362 12.18 -13.19 -4.43
N ILE A 363 13.16 -12.34 -4.71
CA ILE A 363 13.61 -11.97 -6.05
C ILE A 363 15.14 -11.86 -6.06
N PRO A 364 15.80 -11.92 -7.22
CA PRO A 364 17.21 -11.59 -7.33
C PRO A 364 17.50 -10.18 -6.83
N LYS A 365 18.58 -9.99 -6.12
CA LYS A 365 18.95 -8.66 -5.57
C LYS A 365 19.03 -7.58 -6.64
N ASP A 366 19.58 -7.89 -7.79
CA ASP A 366 19.71 -6.95 -8.91
C ASP A 366 18.37 -6.54 -9.51
N SER A 367 17.30 -7.28 -9.21
CA SER A 367 15.93 -6.98 -9.64
C SER A 367 15.13 -6.20 -8.59
N LEU A 368 15.72 -5.80 -7.47
CA LEU A 368 15.02 -5.18 -6.34
C LEU A 368 14.14 -3.98 -6.76
N TYR A 369 14.65 -3.14 -7.63
CA TYR A 369 13.91 -1.98 -8.14
C TYR A 369 13.16 -2.30 -9.43
N THR A 370 13.83 -2.96 -10.38
CA THR A 370 13.30 -3.19 -11.72
C THR A 370 12.08 -4.10 -11.73
N PHE A 371 11.96 -5.04 -10.80
CA PHE A 371 10.79 -5.92 -10.68
C PHE A 371 9.48 -5.12 -10.57
N PHE A 372 9.44 -4.15 -9.66
CA PHE A 372 8.24 -3.31 -9.49
C PHE A 372 8.10 -2.24 -10.56
N GLU A 373 9.21 -1.69 -11.04
CA GLU A 373 9.22 -0.70 -12.11
C GLU A 373 8.69 -1.22 -13.44
N ASN A 374 8.96 -2.49 -13.73
CA ASN A 374 8.47 -3.14 -14.94
C ASN A 374 7.04 -3.67 -14.78
N GLY A 375 6.51 -3.72 -13.55
CA GLY A 375 5.25 -4.39 -13.25
C GLY A 375 5.34 -5.91 -13.41
N ASP A 376 6.51 -6.49 -13.12
CA ASP A 376 6.74 -7.92 -13.24
C ASP A 376 5.84 -8.70 -12.27
N ASN A 377 5.37 -9.86 -12.71
CA ASN A 377 4.62 -10.80 -11.90
C ASN A 377 5.51 -11.93 -11.41
N VAL A 378 5.10 -12.57 -10.31
CA VAL A 378 5.79 -13.76 -9.79
C VAL A 378 5.69 -14.88 -10.80
N ASP A 379 6.86 -15.40 -11.23
CA ASP A 379 6.99 -16.40 -12.30
C ASP A 379 7.36 -17.81 -11.79
N TYR A 380 7.67 -17.94 -10.50
CA TYR A 380 8.17 -19.19 -9.87
C TYR A 380 9.42 -19.79 -10.54
N LYS A 381 10.20 -18.95 -11.21
CA LYS A 381 11.51 -19.27 -11.80
C LYS A 381 12.61 -18.41 -11.22
N LYS A 382 12.38 -17.08 -11.22
CA LYS A 382 13.28 -16.07 -10.65
C LYS A 382 12.64 -15.29 -9.52
N SER A 383 11.32 -15.43 -9.33
CA SER A 383 10.57 -14.75 -8.29
C SER A 383 9.60 -15.72 -7.62
N PHE A 384 9.52 -15.68 -6.28
CA PHE A 384 8.78 -16.65 -5.48
C PHE A 384 8.03 -15.96 -4.36
N ILE A 385 6.87 -16.51 -3.98
CA ILE A 385 6.10 -16.07 -2.81
C ILE A 385 6.08 -17.20 -1.77
N ALA A 386 6.28 -16.81 -0.51
CA ALA A 386 6.03 -17.66 0.64
C ALA A 386 4.93 -17.03 1.51
N THR A 387 4.01 -17.85 1.99
CA THR A 387 2.96 -17.43 2.93
C THR A 387 3.39 -17.78 4.35
N TYR A 388 3.07 -16.89 5.29
CA TYR A 388 3.33 -17.12 6.71
C TYR A 388 2.48 -18.26 7.26
N SER A 389 3.15 -19.21 7.90
CA SER A 389 2.51 -20.29 8.65
C SER A 389 2.62 -20.00 10.15
N SER A 390 1.50 -19.65 10.77
CA SER A 390 1.44 -19.40 12.23
C SER A 390 1.70 -20.65 13.04
N SER A 391 1.35 -21.84 12.55
CA SER A 391 1.56 -23.12 13.23
C SER A 391 3.05 -23.50 13.36
N THR A 392 3.87 -23.10 12.39
CA THR A 392 5.31 -23.36 12.39
C THR A 392 6.16 -22.12 12.60
N ASN A 393 5.54 -20.94 12.69
CA ASN A 393 6.17 -19.63 12.78
C ASN A 393 7.21 -19.38 11.66
N GLN A 394 6.88 -19.76 10.42
CA GLN A 394 7.80 -19.77 9.29
C GLN A 394 7.18 -19.28 7.99
N TYR A 395 8.06 -18.82 7.10
CA TYR A 395 7.80 -18.65 5.68
C TYR A 395 8.56 -19.73 4.92
N THR A 396 7.90 -20.46 4.03
CA THR A 396 8.53 -21.52 3.25
C THR A 396 8.37 -21.27 1.76
N PHE A 397 9.51 -21.15 1.06
CA PHE A 397 9.58 -21.16 -0.39
C PHE A 397 9.79 -22.60 -0.84
N ASN A 398 8.74 -23.22 -1.37
CA ASN A 398 8.70 -24.69 -1.56
C ASN A 398 9.55 -25.20 -2.72
N ASN A 399 9.74 -24.40 -3.76
CA ASN A 399 10.59 -24.78 -4.87
C ASN A 399 11.26 -23.56 -5.50
N ILE A 400 12.51 -23.36 -5.19
CA ILE A 400 13.37 -22.31 -5.73
C ILE A 400 14.45 -22.86 -6.66
N SER A 401 14.28 -24.08 -7.20
CA SER A 401 15.28 -24.72 -8.09
C SER A 401 15.69 -23.82 -9.26
N GLY A 402 14.75 -23.04 -9.80
CA GLY A 402 15.02 -22.08 -10.87
C GLY A 402 15.98 -20.93 -10.53
N MET A 403 16.32 -20.71 -9.24
CA MET A 403 17.38 -19.77 -8.82
C MET A 403 18.77 -20.44 -8.70
N ILE A 404 18.82 -21.76 -8.72
CA ILE A 404 20.05 -22.55 -8.51
C ILE A 404 20.59 -23.04 -9.84
N THR A 405 19.69 -23.33 -10.79
CA THR A 405 20.00 -23.75 -12.16
C THR A 405 20.04 -22.58 -13.12
#